data_8a57846b0f5e23ed2049b5afcb281d25
#
_entry.id   8a57846b0f5e23ed2049b5afcb281d25
#
_cell.length_a   1.000
_cell.length_b   1.000
_cell.length_c   1.000
_cell.angle_alpha   90.00
_cell.angle_beta   90.00
_cell.angle_gamma   90.00
#
_symmetry.space_group_name_H-M   'P 1'
#
loop_
_entity.id
_entity.type
_entity.pdbx_description
1 polymer ?
#
loop_
_entity_poly.entity_id
_entity_poly.type
_entity_poly.pdbx_seq_one_letter_code
_entity_poly.pdbx_strand_id
1 'polypeptide(L)'
;MKDQITIEGRDGAFAAYIARPKTVPAPAVVVLQELFGVNADIRKHCDELAEQGYLALAPDLYWRQEPGVDLNVTSDGDWQHGLRLYSAYDRDAGVRDIKDTIDAARSLPESNGKVALLGYCLGALMVFMTAVRNDGIDAAVWYHGADTEKYLGEVDGFHAPLLMHVAEEDEFIPKAAQAEIKAALAKKPNATVYSYPGQNHAFSRHNGTHYNAAAAALANGRTREFLHQQLR
;
A
#
# COMPACT_ATOMS: atom_id res chain seq x y z
N MET A 1 3.95 14.60 -18.07
CA MET A 1 2.68 14.82 -17.36
C MET A 1 3.03 15.44 -16.00
N LYS A 2 2.24 16.40 -15.51
CA LYS A 2 2.57 17.14 -14.26
C LYS A 2 2.60 16.26 -12.99
N ASP A 3 1.99 15.10 -13.05
CA ASP A 3 1.73 14.22 -11.89
C ASP A 3 2.48 12.89 -12.01
N GLN A 4 3.63 12.87 -12.66
CA GLN A 4 4.47 11.69 -12.82
C GLN A 4 5.93 12.05 -12.65
N ILE A 5 6.68 11.18 -11.98
CA ILE A 5 8.14 11.23 -11.86
C ILE A 5 8.76 9.92 -12.30
N THR A 6 10.06 9.93 -12.59
CA THR A 6 10.84 8.72 -12.81
C THR A 6 11.63 8.41 -11.54
N ILE A 7 11.55 7.16 -11.10
CA ILE A 7 12.39 6.59 -10.05
C ILE A 7 13.57 5.91 -10.72
N GLU A 8 14.79 6.38 -10.40
CA GLU A 8 16.02 5.74 -10.84
C GLU A 8 16.36 4.59 -9.89
N GLY A 9 15.78 3.43 -10.17
CA GLY A 9 15.98 2.23 -9.36
C GLY A 9 17.26 1.48 -9.75
N ARG A 10 17.76 0.62 -8.86
CA ARG A 10 18.98 -0.19 -9.07
C ARG A 10 18.89 -1.17 -10.25
N ASP A 11 17.68 -1.61 -10.57
CA ASP A 11 17.44 -2.57 -11.65
C ASP A 11 16.90 -1.89 -12.94
N GLY A 12 16.72 -0.58 -12.94
CA GLY A 12 16.20 0.23 -14.04
C GLY A 12 15.29 1.34 -13.60
N ALA A 13 14.96 2.23 -14.51
CA ALA A 13 14.10 3.37 -14.26
C ALA A 13 12.62 2.98 -14.45
N PHE A 14 11.75 3.45 -13.57
CA PHE A 14 10.32 3.21 -13.65
C PHE A 14 9.50 4.44 -13.24
N ALA A 15 8.26 4.49 -13.68
CA ALA A 15 7.36 5.60 -13.41
C ALA A 15 6.74 5.50 -12.02
N ALA A 16 6.47 6.67 -11.42
CA ALA A 16 5.59 6.79 -10.27
C ALA A 16 4.63 7.97 -10.44
N TYR A 17 3.35 7.77 -10.11
CA TYR A 17 2.43 8.88 -9.93
C TYR A 17 2.84 9.67 -8.69
N ILE A 18 2.69 11.00 -8.72
CA ILE A 18 3.01 11.86 -7.58
C ILE A 18 1.92 12.92 -7.38
N ALA A 19 1.39 12.99 -6.17
CA ALA A 19 0.50 14.07 -5.74
C ALA A 19 1.19 14.91 -4.66
N ARG A 20 1.18 16.23 -4.83
CA ARG A 20 1.91 17.18 -4.00
C ARG A 20 0.98 17.96 -3.09
N PRO A 21 1.28 18.08 -1.78
CA PRO A 21 0.52 18.90 -0.87
C PRO A 21 0.74 20.39 -1.14
N LYS A 22 -0.15 21.23 -0.62
CA LYS A 22 -0.03 22.69 -0.74
C LYS A 22 1.15 23.28 0.02
N THR A 23 1.57 22.62 1.09
CA THR A 23 2.67 23.09 1.97
C THR A 23 3.78 22.06 1.98
N VAL A 24 5.01 22.51 1.74
CA VAL A 24 6.25 21.72 1.76
C VAL A 24 7.28 22.41 2.64
N PRO A 25 8.25 21.69 3.22
CA PRO A 25 8.45 20.25 3.11
C PRO A 25 7.39 19.45 3.88
N ALA A 26 7.03 18.27 3.37
CA ALA A 26 6.00 17.39 3.88
C ALA A 26 6.49 15.95 4.05
N PRO A 27 5.92 15.16 4.97
CA PRO A 27 6.19 13.74 5.02
C PRO A 27 5.62 13.02 3.79
N ALA A 28 6.31 11.97 3.34
CA ALA A 28 5.89 11.20 2.18
C ALA A 28 5.09 9.95 2.55
N VAL A 29 4.16 9.56 1.68
CA VAL A 29 3.46 8.28 1.74
C VAL A 29 3.62 7.58 0.39
N VAL A 30 4.26 6.42 0.37
CA VAL A 30 4.34 5.56 -0.80
C VAL A 30 3.12 4.66 -0.82
N VAL A 31 2.26 4.84 -1.83
CA VAL A 31 0.99 4.14 -2.00
C VAL A 31 1.18 2.98 -2.96
N LEU A 32 0.97 1.75 -2.49
CA LEU A 32 1.19 0.54 -3.26
C LEU A 32 -0.12 -0.01 -3.81
N GLN A 33 -0.13 -0.23 -5.11
CA GLN A 33 -1.26 -0.61 -5.93
C GLN A 33 -1.85 -1.99 -5.60
N GLU A 34 -3.09 -2.19 -6.00
CA GLU A 34 -3.70 -3.50 -6.11
C GLU A 34 -3.25 -4.23 -7.38
N LEU A 35 -3.92 -5.30 -7.77
CA LEU A 35 -3.62 -6.02 -9.01
C LEU A 35 -3.97 -5.21 -10.29
N PHE A 36 -4.60 -4.05 -10.16
CA PHE A 36 -5.07 -3.22 -11.28
C PHE A 36 -4.07 -2.15 -11.74
N GLY A 37 -2.86 -2.13 -11.21
CA GLY A 37 -1.87 -1.10 -11.54
C GLY A 37 -2.12 0.23 -10.82
N VAL A 38 -1.42 1.28 -11.24
CA VAL A 38 -1.60 2.65 -10.73
C VAL A 38 -2.83 3.27 -11.39
N ASN A 39 -3.99 2.67 -11.12
CA ASN A 39 -5.27 3.04 -11.71
C ASN A 39 -5.88 4.30 -11.08
N ALA A 40 -7.06 4.67 -11.55
CA ALA A 40 -7.77 5.87 -11.09
C ALA A 40 -8.03 5.86 -9.57
N ASP A 41 -8.27 4.69 -8.95
CA ASP A 41 -8.47 4.57 -7.51
C ASP A 41 -7.20 4.86 -6.72
N ILE A 42 -6.08 4.28 -7.11
CA ILE A 42 -4.78 4.52 -6.47
C ILE A 42 -4.35 5.98 -6.62
N ARG A 43 -4.54 6.58 -7.80
CA ARG A 43 -4.26 8.01 -8.01
C ARG A 43 -5.13 8.88 -7.11
N LYS A 44 -6.42 8.53 -6.94
CA LYS A 44 -7.33 9.24 -6.04
C LYS A 44 -6.88 9.15 -4.57
N HIS A 45 -6.42 7.98 -4.10
CA HIS A 45 -5.84 7.86 -2.77
C HIS A 45 -4.61 8.76 -2.58
N CYS A 46 -3.76 8.89 -3.60
CA CYS A 46 -2.63 9.82 -3.57
C CYS A 46 -3.09 11.28 -3.47
N ASP A 47 -4.10 11.67 -4.26
CA ASP A 47 -4.67 13.03 -4.24
C ASP A 47 -5.27 13.36 -2.88
N GLU A 48 -6.04 12.45 -2.29
CA GLU A 48 -6.63 12.60 -0.95
C GLU A 48 -5.56 12.72 0.15
N LEU A 49 -4.44 12.01 0.02
CA LEU A 49 -3.30 12.15 0.93
C LEU A 49 -2.61 13.51 0.75
N ALA A 50 -2.48 14.00 -0.48
CA ALA A 50 -1.92 15.32 -0.74
C ALA A 50 -2.80 16.44 -0.16
N GLU A 51 -4.12 16.33 -0.23
CA GLU A 51 -5.07 17.24 0.45
C GLU A 51 -4.89 17.23 1.98
N GLN A 52 -4.47 16.10 2.55
CA GLN A 52 -4.17 15.93 3.97
C GLN A 52 -2.78 16.42 4.38
N GLY A 53 -1.96 16.87 3.41
CA GLY A 53 -0.63 17.43 3.64
C GLY A 53 0.52 16.44 3.54
N TYR A 54 0.34 15.33 2.84
CA TYR A 54 1.39 14.35 2.54
C TYR A 54 1.87 14.45 1.09
N LEU A 55 3.14 14.23 0.86
CA LEU A 55 3.68 13.98 -0.48
C LEU A 55 3.39 12.52 -0.83
N ALA A 56 2.46 12.24 -1.74
CA ALA A 56 2.05 10.89 -2.06
C ALA A 56 2.66 10.40 -3.38
N LEU A 57 3.26 9.20 -3.36
CA LEU A 57 3.87 8.58 -4.53
C LEU A 57 3.29 7.17 -4.74
N ALA A 58 2.90 6.84 -5.97
CA ALA A 58 2.50 5.48 -6.32
C ALA A 58 3.41 4.94 -7.44
N PRO A 59 4.40 4.08 -7.10
CA PRO A 59 5.27 3.45 -8.09
C PRO A 59 4.49 2.45 -8.94
N ASP A 60 4.82 2.35 -10.22
CA ASP A 60 4.34 1.29 -11.10
C ASP A 60 5.03 -0.03 -10.74
N LEU A 61 4.38 -0.88 -9.95
CA LEU A 61 4.95 -2.16 -9.53
C LEU A 61 5.06 -3.17 -10.68
N TYR A 62 4.30 -2.97 -11.76
CA TYR A 62 4.31 -3.89 -12.91
C TYR A 62 5.28 -3.49 -14.03
N TRP A 63 6.08 -2.45 -13.84
CA TRP A 63 6.93 -1.88 -14.88
C TRP A 63 7.85 -2.88 -15.60
N ARG A 64 8.26 -3.98 -14.93
CA ARG A 64 9.07 -5.03 -15.56
C ARG A 64 8.27 -5.96 -16.44
N GLN A 65 6.98 -6.11 -16.17
CA GLN A 65 6.08 -6.98 -16.91
C GLN A 65 5.39 -6.21 -18.01
N GLU A 66 4.74 -5.11 -17.65
CA GLU A 66 3.95 -4.25 -18.52
C GLU A 66 3.89 -2.83 -17.92
N PRO A 67 4.70 -1.89 -18.44
CA PRO A 67 4.71 -0.51 -17.92
C PRO A 67 3.38 0.20 -18.14
N GLY A 68 2.94 0.95 -17.12
CA GLY A 68 1.77 1.83 -17.22
C GLY A 68 0.42 1.12 -17.14
N VAL A 69 0.35 -0.02 -16.47
CA VAL A 69 -0.91 -0.74 -16.23
C VAL A 69 -1.91 0.14 -15.48
N ASP A 70 -3.10 0.33 -16.07
CA ASP A 70 -4.23 1.14 -15.54
C ASP A 70 -5.54 0.43 -15.86
N LEU A 71 -5.91 -0.57 -15.03
CA LEU A 71 -7.03 -1.46 -15.28
C LEU A 71 -8.30 -0.99 -14.57
N ASN A 72 -9.45 -1.25 -15.21
CA ASN A 72 -10.76 -0.94 -14.65
C ASN A 72 -11.22 -2.06 -13.70
N VAL A 73 -11.50 -1.71 -12.46
CA VAL A 73 -11.91 -2.63 -11.40
C VAL A 73 -13.27 -3.33 -11.63
N THR A 74 -14.08 -2.83 -12.57
CA THR A 74 -15.39 -3.38 -12.91
C THR A 74 -15.42 -4.19 -14.22
N SER A 75 -14.28 -4.32 -14.89
CA SER A 75 -14.13 -5.07 -16.15
C SER A 75 -13.62 -6.49 -15.88
N ASP A 76 -14.36 -7.51 -16.28
CA ASP A 76 -13.93 -8.91 -16.14
C ASP A 76 -12.64 -9.19 -16.91
N GLY A 77 -12.47 -8.59 -18.09
CA GLY A 77 -11.24 -8.71 -18.88
C GLY A 77 -10.03 -8.14 -18.18
N ASP A 78 -10.19 -6.96 -17.56
CA ASP A 78 -9.14 -6.29 -16.81
C ASP A 78 -8.83 -7.05 -15.52
N TRP A 79 -9.83 -7.64 -14.88
CA TRP A 79 -9.64 -8.52 -13.75
C TRP A 79 -8.74 -9.72 -14.10
N GLN A 80 -9.05 -10.41 -15.19
CA GLN A 80 -8.23 -11.54 -15.66
C GLN A 80 -6.81 -11.10 -16.06
N HIS A 81 -6.66 -9.91 -16.63
CA HIS A 81 -5.36 -9.33 -16.91
C HIS A 81 -4.56 -9.08 -15.63
N GLY A 82 -5.17 -8.40 -14.66
CA GLY A 82 -4.55 -8.14 -13.37
C GLY A 82 -4.14 -9.40 -12.63
N LEU A 83 -4.97 -10.47 -12.68
CA LEU A 83 -4.62 -11.77 -12.09
C LEU A 83 -3.38 -12.41 -12.74
N ARG A 84 -3.22 -12.29 -14.07
CA ARG A 84 -2.00 -12.78 -14.75
C ARG A 84 -0.77 -12.02 -14.29
N LEU A 85 -0.84 -10.69 -14.21
CA LEU A 85 0.26 -9.85 -13.71
C LEU A 85 0.60 -10.19 -12.25
N TYR A 86 -0.42 -10.29 -11.38
CA TYR A 86 -0.26 -10.68 -9.98
C TYR A 86 0.43 -12.03 -9.82
N SER A 87 0.02 -13.03 -10.61
CA SER A 87 0.57 -14.39 -10.52
C SER A 87 2.02 -14.48 -10.98
N ALA A 88 2.42 -13.65 -11.94
CA ALA A 88 3.78 -13.59 -12.48
C ALA A 88 4.66 -12.55 -11.76
N TYR A 89 4.14 -11.82 -10.79
CA TYR A 89 4.86 -10.74 -10.12
C TYR A 89 6.01 -11.27 -9.24
N ASP A 90 7.22 -10.80 -9.52
CA ASP A 90 8.41 -11.04 -8.69
C ASP A 90 8.36 -10.14 -7.45
N ARG A 91 7.92 -10.71 -6.33
CA ARG A 91 7.76 -9.99 -5.06
C ARG A 91 9.10 -9.53 -4.48
N ASP A 92 10.17 -10.28 -4.69
CA ASP A 92 11.51 -9.90 -4.18
C ASP A 92 12.09 -8.72 -4.97
N ALA A 93 11.89 -8.70 -6.29
CA ALA A 93 12.18 -7.53 -7.11
C ALA A 93 11.33 -6.33 -6.68
N GLY A 94 10.04 -6.55 -6.42
CA GLY A 94 9.13 -5.52 -5.94
C GLY A 94 9.55 -4.88 -4.62
N VAL A 95 10.07 -5.66 -3.66
CA VAL A 95 10.63 -5.11 -2.42
C VAL A 95 11.80 -4.16 -2.71
N ARG A 96 12.66 -4.50 -3.69
CA ARG A 96 13.77 -3.62 -4.10
C ARG A 96 13.27 -2.32 -4.72
N ASP A 97 12.26 -2.41 -5.61
CA ASP A 97 11.66 -1.22 -6.26
C ASP A 97 10.98 -0.29 -5.26
N ILE A 98 10.29 -0.86 -4.27
CA ILE A 98 9.66 -0.08 -3.21
C ILE A 98 10.72 0.59 -2.35
N LYS A 99 11.83 -0.09 -2.04
CA LYS A 99 12.94 0.52 -1.32
C LYS A 99 13.54 1.69 -2.11
N ASP A 100 13.78 1.51 -3.40
CA ASP A 100 14.30 2.59 -4.27
C ASP A 100 13.30 3.77 -4.33
N THR A 101 11.98 3.48 -4.30
CA THR A 101 10.94 4.51 -4.21
C THR A 101 10.97 5.25 -2.87
N ILE A 102 11.19 4.55 -1.76
CA ILE A 102 11.33 5.16 -0.41
C ILE A 102 12.55 6.11 -0.40
N ASP A 103 13.68 5.66 -0.93
CA ASP A 103 14.91 6.46 -0.97
C ASP A 103 14.73 7.70 -1.87
N ALA A 104 14.06 7.54 -3.02
CA ALA A 104 13.70 8.65 -3.89
C ALA A 104 12.74 9.64 -3.19
N ALA A 105 11.68 9.16 -2.54
CA ALA A 105 10.72 10.00 -1.82
C ALA A 105 11.38 10.82 -0.71
N ARG A 106 12.35 10.24 0.01
CA ARG A 106 13.14 10.97 1.02
C ARG A 106 13.98 12.08 0.44
N SER A 107 14.52 11.85 -0.76
CA SER A 107 15.46 12.75 -1.41
C SER A 107 14.80 13.89 -2.17
N LEU A 108 13.47 13.86 -2.35
CA LEU A 108 12.74 14.94 -3.02
C LEU A 108 12.86 16.25 -2.24
N PRO A 109 13.07 17.39 -2.91
CA PRO A 109 13.15 18.72 -2.26
C PRO A 109 11.91 19.07 -1.44
N GLU A 110 10.74 18.51 -1.82
CA GLU A 110 9.47 18.70 -1.13
C GLU A 110 9.29 17.81 0.10
N SER A 111 10.20 16.84 0.34
CA SER A 111 10.11 15.89 1.45
C SER A 111 10.77 16.46 2.72
N ASN A 112 10.17 16.14 3.88
CA ASN A 112 10.81 16.36 5.19
C ASN A 112 11.69 15.19 5.66
N GLY A 113 11.84 14.14 4.83
CA GLY A 113 12.65 12.96 5.10
C GLY A 113 11.89 11.80 5.79
N LYS A 114 10.66 11.99 6.28
CA LYS A 114 9.83 10.90 6.82
C LYS A 114 9.04 10.21 5.72
N VAL A 115 8.97 8.86 5.74
CA VAL A 115 8.28 8.07 4.71
C VAL A 115 7.48 6.95 5.35
N ALA A 116 6.17 6.90 5.05
CA ALA A 116 5.31 5.76 5.33
C ALA A 116 5.01 4.95 4.07
N LEU A 117 4.66 3.68 4.27
CA LEU A 117 4.05 2.82 3.25
C LEU A 117 2.56 2.67 3.51
N LEU A 118 1.76 2.71 2.47
CA LEU A 118 0.33 2.41 2.48
C LEU A 118 0.02 1.48 1.31
N GLY A 119 -0.59 0.33 1.54
CA GLY A 119 -0.86 -0.61 0.46
C GLY A 119 -2.21 -1.29 0.55
N TYR A 120 -2.73 -1.65 -0.61
CA TYR A 120 -4.01 -2.33 -0.80
C TYR A 120 -3.80 -3.64 -1.54
N CYS A 121 -4.42 -4.74 -1.12
CA CYS A 121 -4.34 -6.06 -1.76
C CYS A 121 -2.88 -6.51 -1.98
N LEU A 122 -2.41 -6.65 -3.23
CA LEU A 122 -0.98 -6.88 -3.56
C LEU A 122 -0.08 -5.87 -2.84
N GLY A 123 -0.43 -4.58 -2.91
CA GLY A 123 0.33 -3.53 -2.27
C GLY A 123 0.43 -3.69 -0.76
N ALA A 124 -0.61 -4.20 -0.09
CA ALA A 124 -0.56 -4.47 1.34
C ALA A 124 0.39 -5.63 1.68
N LEU A 125 0.37 -6.71 0.89
CA LEU A 125 1.39 -7.76 1.00
C LEU A 125 2.79 -7.17 0.85
N MET A 126 2.99 -6.31 -0.16
CA MET A 126 4.28 -5.66 -0.41
C MET A 126 4.70 -4.69 0.70
N VAL A 127 3.74 -4.00 1.35
CA VAL A 127 3.99 -3.24 2.58
C VAL A 127 4.57 -4.14 3.66
N PHE A 128 3.95 -5.28 3.93
CA PHE A 128 4.42 -6.23 4.94
C PHE A 128 5.84 -6.73 4.62
N MET A 129 6.05 -7.27 3.41
CA MET A 129 7.34 -7.82 2.99
C MET A 129 8.46 -6.76 3.01
N THR A 130 8.14 -5.53 2.59
CA THR A 130 9.12 -4.43 2.62
C THR A 130 9.46 -4.03 4.04
N ALA A 131 8.46 -3.93 4.93
CA ALA A 131 8.65 -3.50 6.31
C ALA A 131 9.39 -4.53 7.19
N VAL A 132 9.24 -5.83 6.92
CA VAL A 132 10.02 -6.87 7.63
C VAL A 132 11.46 -6.98 7.14
N ARG A 133 11.76 -6.50 5.93
CA ARG A 133 13.07 -6.65 5.27
C ARG A 133 13.88 -5.36 5.19
N ASN A 134 13.30 -4.23 5.60
CA ASN A 134 13.96 -2.92 5.52
C ASN A 134 13.71 -2.10 6.78
N ASP A 135 14.80 -1.65 7.38
CA ASP A 135 14.77 -0.64 8.42
C ASP A 135 14.56 0.76 7.81
N GLY A 136 14.06 1.69 8.61
CA GLY A 136 13.97 3.08 8.21
C GLY A 136 12.67 3.48 7.53
N ILE A 137 11.61 2.68 7.64
CA ILE A 137 10.23 3.08 7.35
C ILE A 137 9.64 3.68 8.62
N ASP A 138 9.03 4.87 8.52
CA ASP A 138 8.51 5.58 9.69
C ASP A 138 7.12 5.07 10.11
N ALA A 139 6.34 4.53 9.18
CA ALA A 139 5.04 3.88 9.43
C ALA A 139 4.63 2.97 8.27
N ALA A 140 3.79 1.99 8.57
CA ALA A 140 3.24 1.07 7.56
C ALA A 140 1.73 0.89 7.76
N VAL A 141 0.97 0.95 6.67
CA VAL A 141 -0.49 0.74 6.67
C VAL A 141 -0.86 -0.33 5.65
N TRP A 142 -1.59 -1.33 6.11
CA TRP A 142 -1.97 -2.50 5.36
C TRP A 142 -3.50 -2.62 5.27
N TYR A 143 -4.02 -2.72 4.04
CA TYR A 143 -5.43 -2.98 3.75
C TYR A 143 -5.59 -4.30 2.99
N HIS A 144 -6.24 -5.29 3.59
CA HIS A 144 -6.67 -6.56 2.96
C HIS A 144 -5.59 -7.24 2.07
N GLY A 145 -4.36 -7.39 2.56
CA GLY A 145 -3.26 -8.02 1.81
C GLY A 145 -3.34 -9.53 1.82
N ALA A 146 -3.84 -10.11 0.74
CA ALA A 146 -3.84 -11.56 0.54
C ALA A 146 -2.41 -12.12 0.51
N ASP A 147 -2.24 -13.39 0.85
CA ASP A 147 -0.96 -14.09 0.92
C ASP A 147 0.01 -13.63 2.04
N THR A 148 -0.36 -12.64 2.88
CA THR A 148 0.51 -12.17 3.97
C THR A 148 0.86 -13.29 4.96
N GLU A 149 -0.05 -14.24 5.17
CA GLU A 149 0.18 -15.40 6.07
C GLU A 149 1.38 -16.25 5.63
N LYS A 150 1.72 -16.28 4.36
CA LYS A 150 2.85 -17.03 3.81
C LYS A 150 4.21 -16.48 4.22
N TYR A 151 4.26 -15.22 4.69
CA TYR A 151 5.47 -14.49 5.06
C TYR A 151 5.58 -14.21 6.56
N LEU A 152 4.68 -14.75 7.39
CA LEU A 152 4.70 -14.55 8.84
C LEU A 152 5.96 -15.08 9.52
N GLY A 153 6.69 -16.00 8.89
CA GLY A 153 8.01 -16.42 9.35
C GLY A 153 9.04 -15.29 9.44
N GLU A 154 8.81 -14.18 8.74
CA GLU A 154 9.67 -12.99 8.73
C GLU A 154 9.22 -11.90 9.72
N VAL A 155 8.13 -12.11 10.46
CA VAL A 155 7.50 -11.07 11.32
C VAL A 155 8.44 -10.47 12.37
N ASP A 156 9.50 -11.19 12.75
CA ASP A 156 10.47 -10.69 13.73
C ASP A 156 11.30 -9.52 13.20
N GLY A 157 11.48 -9.42 11.90
CA GLY A 157 12.10 -8.25 11.24
C GLY A 157 11.25 -6.98 11.23
N PHE A 158 10.01 -7.05 11.72
CA PHE A 158 9.10 -5.90 11.71
C PHE A 158 9.40 -4.93 12.86
N HIS A 159 9.88 -3.73 12.55
CA HIS A 159 10.26 -2.70 13.54
C HIS A 159 9.44 -1.40 13.43
N ALA A 160 8.92 -1.07 12.25
CA ALA A 160 8.10 0.12 12.04
C ALA A 160 6.74 0.02 12.74
N PRO A 161 6.10 1.13 13.16
CA PRO A 161 4.70 1.13 13.53
C PRO A 161 3.81 0.60 12.40
N LEU A 162 2.90 -0.33 12.70
CA LEU A 162 1.99 -0.95 11.75
C LEU A 162 0.54 -0.74 12.11
N LEU A 163 -0.26 -0.35 11.14
CA LEU A 163 -1.71 -0.36 11.20
C LEU A 163 -2.27 -1.34 10.16
N MET A 164 -3.11 -2.28 10.59
CA MET A 164 -3.78 -3.23 9.69
C MET A 164 -5.30 -3.09 9.73
N HIS A 165 -5.91 -3.18 8.53
CA HIS A 165 -7.36 -3.20 8.32
C HIS A 165 -7.79 -4.53 7.71
N VAL A 166 -8.32 -5.43 8.53
CA VAL A 166 -8.75 -6.78 8.14
C VAL A 166 -10.24 -6.81 7.86
N ALA A 167 -10.64 -7.10 6.64
CA ALA A 167 -12.03 -7.37 6.28
C ALA A 167 -12.39 -8.79 6.74
N GLU A 168 -13.43 -8.95 7.56
CA GLU A 168 -13.70 -10.27 8.15
C GLU A 168 -14.28 -11.29 7.15
N GLU A 169 -15.01 -10.82 6.15
CA GLU A 169 -15.59 -11.69 5.10
C GLU A 169 -14.76 -11.68 3.81
N ASP A 170 -13.44 -11.46 3.93
CA ASP A 170 -12.52 -11.41 2.81
C ASP A 170 -12.42 -12.77 2.11
N GLU A 171 -12.81 -12.81 0.83
CA GLU A 171 -12.80 -14.02 0.02
C GLU A 171 -11.39 -14.51 -0.36
N PHE A 172 -10.38 -13.60 -0.31
CA PHE A 172 -8.98 -13.89 -0.63
C PHE A 172 -8.12 -14.17 0.61
N ILE A 173 -8.63 -13.86 1.81
CA ILE A 173 -7.93 -14.10 3.09
C ILE A 173 -8.83 -14.96 3.97
N PRO A 174 -8.76 -16.30 3.88
CA PRO A 174 -9.58 -17.20 4.67
C PRO A 174 -9.47 -16.93 6.18
N LYS A 175 -10.52 -17.23 6.94
CA LYS A 175 -10.56 -17.01 8.40
C LYS A 175 -9.35 -17.59 9.14
N ALA A 176 -8.82 -18.73 8.69
CA ALA A 176 -7.61 -19.32 9.25
C ALA A 176 -6.40 -18.42 9.05
N ALA A 177 -6.16 -17.92 7.83
CA ALA A 177 -5.09 -16.98 7.51
C ALA A 177 -5.23 -15.68 8.31
N GLN A 178 -6.46 -15.13 8.44
CA GLN A 178 -6.71 -13.95 9.28
C GLN A 178 -6.35 -14.22 10.75
N ALA A 179 -6.65 -15.42 11.28
CA ALA A 179 -6.30 -15.77 12.65
C ALA A 179 -4.77 -15.87 12.84
N GLU A 180 -4.06 -16.47 11.88
CA GLU A 180 -2.60 -16.56 11.90
C GLU A 180 -1.94 -15.18 11.88
N ILE A 181 -2.36 -14.28 10.98
CA ILE A 181 -1.89 -12.89 10.90
C ILE A 181 -2.11 -12.17 12.24
N LYS A 182 -3.33 -12.22 12.77
CA LYS A 182 -3.67 -11.59 14.06
C LYS A 182 -2.82 -12.15 15.21
N ALA A 183 -2.63 -13.47 15.28
CA ALA A 183 -1.84 -14.12 16.32
C ALA A 183 -0.35 -13.75 16.25
N ALA A 184 0.22 -13.67 15.06
CA ALA A 184 1.60 -13.25 14.86
C ALA A 184 1.82 -11.79 15.31
N LEU A 185 0.91 -10.90 14.93
CA LEU A 185 1.01 -9.47 15.22
C LEU A 185 0.60 -9.09 16.64
N ALA A 186 -0.21 -9.91 17.32
CA ALA A 186 -0.53 -9.69 18.74
C ALA A 186 0.71 -9.69 19.65
N LYS A 187 1.83 -10.26 19.18
CA LYS A 187 3.11 -10.28 19.89
C LYS A 187 3.98 -9.04 19.60
N LYS A 188 3.55 -8.16 18.70
CA LYS A 188 4.29 -6.97 18.29
C LYS A 188 3.66 -5.72 18.88
N PRO A 189 4.32 -5.04 19.84
CA PRO A 189 3.73 -3.89 20.54
C PRO A 189 3.53 -2.66 19.64
N ASN A 190 4.19 -2.63 18.49
CA ASN A 190 4.09 -1.59 17.49
C ASN A 190 3.06 -1.89 16.38
N ALA A 191 2.29 -2.99 16.49
CA ALA A 191 1.26 -3.34 15.53
C ALA A 191 -0.15 -3.12 16.12
N THR A 192 -1.00 -2.45 15.35
CA THR A 192 -2.44 -2.29 15.65
C THR A 192 -3.24 -2.95 14.53
N VAL A 193 -4.14 -3.86 14.90
CA VAL A 193 -4.97 -4.59 13.94
C VAL A 193 -6.45 -4.30 14.22
N TYR A 194 -7.14 -3.75 13.24
CA TYR A 194 -8.59 -3.56 13.26
C TYR A 194 -9.29 -4.57 12.36
N SER A 195 -10.32 -5.21 12.88
CA SER A 195 -11.23 -6.06 12.11
C SER A 195 -12.52 -5.32 11.77
N TYR A 196 -13.05 -5.59 10.60
CA TYR A 196 -14.27 -4.96 10.07
C TYR A 196 -15.31 -6.06 9.80
N PRO A 197 -16.24 -6.31 10.75
CA PRO A 197 -17.28 -7.31 10.63
C PRO A 197 -18.17 -7.08 9.41
N GLY A 198 -18.48 -8.15 8.68
CA GLY A 198 -19.35 -8.09 7.49
C GLY A 198 -18.72 -7.41 6.26
N GLN A 199 -17.46 -7.01 6.35
CA GLN A 199 -16.77 -6.41 5.20
C GLN A 199 -16.01 -7.45 4.40
N ASN A 200 -16.05 -7.30 3.07
CA ASN A 200 -15.33 -8.15 2.13
C ASN A 200 -14.06 -7.44 1.61
N HIS A 201 -13.28 -8.16 0.81
CA HIS A 201 -12.06 -7.63 0.17
C HIS A 201 -12.33 -6.28 -0.51
N ALA A 202 -11.40 -5.35 -0.37
CA ALA A 202 -11.48 -4.02 -0.99
C ALA A 202 -12.72 -3.18 -0.58
N PHE A 203 -13.23 -3.33 0.64
CA PHE A 203 -14.37 -2.55 1.15
C PHE A 203 -14.15 -1.02 1.12
N SER A 204 -12.90 -0.57 1.04
CA SER A 204 -12.52 0.85 0.95
C SER A 204 -12.21 1.34 -0.47
N ARG A 205 -12.22 0.46 -1.49
CA ARG A 205 -11.95 0.82 -2.90
C ARG A 205 -13.10 1.65 -3.46
N HIS A 206 -12.80 2.86 -3.92
CA HIS A 206 -13.80 3.70 -4.57
C HIS A 206 -14.39 3.00 -5.81
N ASN A 207 -15.70 3.06 -5.97
CA ASN A 207 -16.42 2.42 -7.07
C ASN A 207 -16.26 0.89 -7.18
N GLY A 208 -15.68 0.23 -6.17
CA GLY A 208 -15.60 -1.23 -6.11
C GLY A 208 -16.95 -1.87 -5.73
N THR A 209 -17.14 -3.14 -6.14
CA THR A 209 -18.37 -3.90 -5.85
C THR A 209 -18.63 -4.10 -4.36
N HIS A 210 -17.58 -4.15 -3.55
CA HIS A 210 -17.65 -4.32 -2.09
C HIS A 210 -17.50 -3.01 -1.32
N TYR A 211 -17.50 -1.85 -2.01
CA TYR A 211 -17.36 -0.57 -1.34
C TYR A 211 -18.44 -0.35 -0.28
N ASN A 212 -18.01 -0.07 0.94
CA ASN A 212 -18.89 0.28 2.04
C ASN A 212 -18.47 1.64 2.61
N ALA A 213 -19.27 2.66 2.39
CA ALA A 213 -18.94 4.03 2.74
C ALA A 213 -18.65 4.23 4.24
N ALA A 214 -19.41 3.58 5.12
CA ALA A 214 -19.24 3.71 6.57
C ALA A 214 -17.95 3.02 7.04
N ALA A 215 -17.69 1.79 6.57
CA ALA A 215 -16.48 1.05 6.92
C ALA A 215 -15.24 1.72 6.32
N ALA A 216 -15.30 2.20 5.08
CA ALA A 216 -14.23 2.95 4.43
C ALA A 216 -13.92 4.24 5.19
N ALA A 217 -14.93 5.03 5.56
CA ALA A 217 -14.73 6.26 6.34
C ALA A 217 -14.08 5.99 7.69
N LEU A 218 -14.48 4.90 8.38
CA LEU A 218 -13.88 4.50 9.65
C LEU A 218 -12.43 4.07 9.49
N ALA A 219 -12.12 3.21 8.50
CA ALA A 219 -10.77 2.73 8.24
C ALA A 219 -9.83 3.87 7.83
N ASN A 220 -10.27 4.71 6.88
CA ASN A 220 -9.50 5.86 6.40
C ASN A 220 -9.30 6.92 7.50
N GLY A 221 -10.28 7.09 8.40
CA GLY A 221 -10.16 7.93 9.59
C GLY A 221 -9.03 7.46 10.52
N ARG A 222 -8.99 6.15 10.82
CA ARG A 222 -7.93 5.51 11.63
C ARG A 222 -6.56 5.62 10.96
N THR A 223 -6.49 5.41 9.64
CA THR A 223 -5.26 5.58 8.86
C THR A 223 -4.74 7.02 8.95
N ARG A 224 -5.62 8.01 8.76
CA ARG A 224 -5.25 9.43 8.85
C ARG A 224 -4.72 9.79 10.23
N GLU A 225 -5.38 9.35 11.30
CA GLU A 225 -4.92 9.57 12.66
C GLU A 225 -3.55 8.91 12.91
N PHE A 226 -3.39 7.67 12.50
CA PHE A 226 -2.14 6.93 12.63
C PHE A 226 -0.99 7.61 11.88
N LEU A 227 -1.16 7.94 10.59
CA LEU A 227 -0.14 8.64 9.82
C LEU A 227 0.22 9.99 10.44
N HIS A 228 -0.78 10.72 10.95
CA HIS A 228 -0.53 11.99 11.63
C HIS A 228 0.31 11.82 12.91
N GLN A 229 0.09 10.78 13.68
CA GLN A 229 0.85 10.49 14.90
C GLN A 229 2.28 10.06 14.62
N GLN A 230 2.52 9.31 13.51
CA GLN A 230 3.83 8.76 13.21
C GLN A 230 4.72 9.67 12.37
N LEU A 231 4.13 10.54 11.54
CA LEU A 231 4.88 11.33 10.55
C LEU A 231 5.02 12.82 10.88
N ARG A 232 4.36 13.30 11.92
CA ARG A 232 4.45 14.72 12.32
C ARG A 232 5.19 14.94 13.62
#